data_e98c4b48e5993fc62fa0f081e7dc3d66
#
_entry.id   e98c4b48e5993fc62fa0f081e7dc3d66
#
_cell.length_a   1.000
_cell.length_b   1.000
_cell.length_c   1.000
_cell.angle_alpha   90.00
_cell.angle_beta   90.00
_cell.angle_gamma   90.00
#
_symmetry.space_group_name_H-M   'P 1'
#
loop_
_entity.id
_entity.type
_entity.pdbx_description
1 polymer ?
#
loop_
_entity_poly.entity_id
_entity_poly.type
_entity_poly.pdbx_seq_one_letter_code
_entity_poly.pdbx_strand_id
1 'polypeptide(L)'
;MIKERNSKGLTEVEEIKKRWQEYTEELDKESLNDPSNHNGMVTHLQASILECEVKWALRRIATNKASGGDRIPAKLLQILKGDAVKVLHSIFQQIWKTQQWPQDWKRSVFIPIPKKSNAKDCSNYFTTALISHTNKVTLKILQAKLQQYMNRELPPVQAEFRKGRGTRDQTANIHWIMEKAREFQNHIYVCFIDYAKAFNCVDHNRLENS
;
A
#
# COMPACT_ATOMS: atom_id res chain seq x y z
N MET A 1 -21.92 16.36 0.58
CA MET A 1 -21.53 17.76 0.29
C MET A 1 -20.17 17.98 0.90
N ILE A 2 -19.13 18.14 0.07
CA ILE A 2 -17.74 18.39 0.51
C ILE A 2 -17.57 19.87 0.80
N LYS A 3 -16.82 20.20 1.85
CA LYS A 3 -16.53 21.60 2.21
C LYS A 3 -15.18 22.06 1.63
N GLU A 4 -15.16 23.31 1.20
CA GLU A 4 -13.93 24.05 0.92
C GLU A 4 -13.17 24.37 2.22
N ARG A 5 -11.88 24.79 2.13
CA ARG A 5 -11.10 25.24 3.30
C ARG A 5 -11.83 26.33 4.14
N ASN A 6 -12.63 27.16 3.48
CA ASN A 6 -13.40 28.25 4.12
C ASN A 6 -14.77 27.80 4.66
N SER A 7 -15.00 26.51 4.86
CA SER A 7 -16.24 25.90 5.38
C SER A 7 -17.48 26.05 4.48
N LYS A 8 -17.34 26.58 3.25
CA LYS A 8 -18.40 26.64 2.25
C LYS A 8 -18.63 25.25 1.66
N GLY A 9 -19.88 24.84 1.54
CA GLY A 9 -20.24 23.57 0.91
C GLY A 9 -20.11 23.64 -0.60
N LEU A 10 -19.38 22.69 -1.20
CA LEU A 10 -19.21 22.57 -2.65
C LEU A 10 -20.33 21.70 -3.23
N THR A 11 -20.96 22.17 -4.29
CA THR A 11 -22.06 21.46 -4.99
C THR A 11 -21.68 21.07 -6.40
N GLU A 12 -20.81 21.84 -7.05
CA GLU A 12 -20.35 21.59 -8.41
C GLU A 12 -19.35 20.45 -8.46
N VAL A 13 -19.51 19.55 -9.44
CA VAL A 13 -18.67 18.34 -9.58
C VAL A 13 -17.21 18.69 -9.82
N GLU A 14 -16.94 19.73 -10.62
CA GLU A 14 -15.57 20.17 -10.93
C GLU A 14 -14.87 20.81 -9.72
N GLU A 15 -15.59 21.58 -8.92
CA GLU A 15 -15.07 22.12 -7.66
C GLU A 15 -14.74 21.02 -6.65
N ILE A 16 -15.59 20.00 -6.56
CA ILE A 16 -15.36 18.83 -5.73
C ILE A 16 -14.11 18.06 -6.19
N LYS A 17 -13.95 17.83 -7.50
CA LYS A 17 -12.76 17.19 -8.06
C LYS A 17 -11.50 17.99 -7.76
N LYS A 18 -11.54 19.30 -7.98
CA LYS A 18 -10.43 20.22 -7.70
C LYS A 18 -10.03 20.15 -6.22
N ARG A 19 -11.01 20.16 -5.31
CA ARG A 19 -10.74 20.04 -3.86
C ARG A 19 -10.09 18.72 -3.49
N TRP A 20 -10.49 17.62 -4.13
CA TRP A 20 -9.84 16.32 -3.94
C TRP A 20 -8.42 16.29 -4.51
N GLN A 21 -8.19 16.91 -5.65
CA GLN A 21 -6.85 17.04 -6.23
C GLN A 21 -5.94 17.83 -5.29
N GLU A 22 -6.36 19.00 -4.83
CA GLU A 22 -5.61 19.81 -3.87
C GLU A 22 -5.28 19.03 -2.59
N TYR A 23 -6.25 18.28 -2.06
CA TYR A 23 -6.04 17.48 -0.85
C TYR A 23 -5.02 16.33 -1.06
N THR A 24 -5.07 15.66 -2.20
CA THR A 24 -4.09 14.61 -2.51
C THR A 24 -2.70 15.18 -2.76
N GLU A 25 -2.59 16.31 -3.45
CA GLU A 25 -1.31 17.01 -3.67
C GLU A 25 -0.70 17.53 -2.36
N GLU A 26 -1.52 17.97 -1.42
CA GLU A 26 -1.04 18.33 -0.07
C GLU A 26 -0.45 17.14 0.68
N LEU A 27 -1.10 15.98 0.59
CA LEU A 27 -0.59 14.74 1.20
C LEU A 27 0.75 14.30 0.60
N ASP A 28 0.91 14.45 -0.73
CA ASP A 28 2.14 14.11 -1.42
C ASP A 28 3.28 15.09 -1.10
N LYS A 29 2.98 16.38 -0.94
CA LYS A 29 3.97 17.42 -0.60
C LYS A 29 4.57 17.25 0.80
N GLU A 30 3.81 16.74 1.76
CA GLU A 30 4.34 16.39 3.09
C GLU A 30 5.39 15.27 3.02
N SER A 31 5.39 14.48 1.93
CA SER A 31 6.33 13.38 1.67
C SER A 31 7.57 13.77 0.83
N LEU A 32 7.54 14.91 0.13
CA LEU A 32 8.55 15.28 -0.88
C LEU A 32 9.54 16.33 -0.36
N ASN A 33 10.39 15.98 0.61
CA ASN A 33 11.60 16.73 0.87
C ASN A 33 12.81 15.93 0.37
N ASP A 34 13.26 16.32 -0.83
CA ASP A 34 14.53 16.06 -1.49
C ASP A 34 14.64 14.84 -2.46
N PRO A 35 14.75 15.10 -3.79
CA PRO A 35 14.96 14.07 -4.81
C PRO A 35 16.45 13.94 -5.20
N SER A 36 17.39 13.96 -4.26
CA SER A 36 18.80 13.83 -4.62
C SER A 36 19.45 12.57 -4.09
N ASN A 37 19.85 11.74 -5.01
CA ASN A 37 20.85 10.67 -4.91
C ASN A 37 20.35 9.24 -4.71
N HIS A 38 19.79 8.66 -5.78
CA HIS A 38 19.62 7.21 -5.89
C HIS A 38 20.93 6.53 -6.28
N ASN A 39 21.79 6.27 -5.32
CA ASN A 39 22.92 5.37 -5.45
C ASN A 39 22.90 4.30 -4.34
N GLY A 40 21.73 3.76 -4.07
CA GLY A 40 21.55 2.62 -3.17
C GLY A 40 21.78 1.31 -3.90
N MET A 41 22.82 0.62 -3.54
CA MET A 41 23.24 -0.68 -4.07
C MET A 41 22.27 -1.77 -3.61
N VAL A 42 21.18 -2.01 -4.37
CA VAL A 42 20.29 -3.17 -4.17
C VAL A 42 20.95 -4.41 -4.78
N THR A 43 21.94 -4.95 -4.11
CA THR A 43 22.73 -6.08 -4.63
C THR A 43 22.12 -7.47 -4.40
N HIS A 44 21.07 -7.60 -3.60
CA HIS A 44 20.52 -8.91 -3.22
C HIS A 44 19.14 -9.27 -3.79
N LEU A 45 18.44 -8.35 -4.46
CA LEU A 45 17.14 -8.60 -5.12
C LEU A 45 17.27 -8.87 -6.63
N GLN A 46 18.45 -9.13 -7.14
CA GLN A 46 18.76 -9.28 -8.57
C GLN A 46 18.24 -10.57 -9.23
N ALA A 47 17.45 -11.38 -8.57
CA ALA A 47 16.79 -12.50 -9.24
C ALA A 47 15.72 -11.95 -10.20
N SER A 48 15.92 -12.14 -11.49
CA SER A 48 14.92 -11.84 -12.53
C SER A 48 13.55 -12.43 -12.16
N ILE A 49 12.48 -11.77 -12.60
CA ILE A 49 11.13 -12.30 -12.42
C ILE A 49 10.98 -13.55 -13.28
N LEU A 50 10.52 -14.65 -12.68
CA LEU A 50 10.32 -15.93 -13.36
C LEU A 50 8.88 -16.07 -13.87
N GLU A 51 8.68 -16.82 -14.95
CA GLU A 51 7.36 -17.09 -15.51
C GLU A 51 6.44 -17.80 -14.50
N CYS A 52 6.98 -18.69 -13.68
CA CYS A 52 6.24 -19.36 -12.62
C CYS A 52 5.72 -18.39 -11.54
N GLU A 53 6.47 -17.32 -11.24
CA GLU A 53 6.03 -16.28 -10.29
C GLU A 53 4.86 -15.48 -10.87
N VAL A 54 4.92 -15.14 -12.15
CA VAL A 54 3.81 -14.47 -12.85
C VAL A 54 2.55 -15.34 -12.84
N LYS A 55 2.69 -16.61 -13.17
CA LYS A 55 1.58 -17.58 -13.13
C LYS A 55 0.99 -17.74 -11.74
N TRP A 56 1.84 -17.79 -10.72
CA TRP A 56 1.44 -17.85 -9.31
C TRP A 56 0.69 -16.58 -8.88
N ALA A 57 1.19 -15.40 -9.22
CA ALA A 57 0.57 -14.13 -8.87
C ALA A 57 -0.78 -13.93 -9.56
N LEU A 58 -0.89 -14.25 -10.86
CA LEU A 58 -2.14 -14.19 -11.62
C LEU A 58 -3.25 -15.05 -11.00
N ARG A 59 -2.94 -16.25 -10.53
CA ARG A 59 -3.92 -17.12 -9.88
C ARG A 59 -4.46 -16.58 -8.55
N ARG A 60 -3.71 -15.67 -7.92
CA ARG A 60 -4.03 -15.10 -6.61
C ARG A 60 -4.68 -13.72 -6.66
N ILE A 61 -4.86 -13.15 -7.84
CA ILE A 61 -5.60 -11.89 -7.97
C ILE A 61 -7.09 -12.18 -7.83
N ALA A 62 -7.75 -11.38 -6.98
CA ALA A 62 -9.19 -11.47 -6.82
C ALA A 62 -9.91 -10.96 -8.08
N THR A 63 -10.82 -11.77 -8.64
CA THR A 63 -11.54 -11.48 -9.88
C THR A 63 -12.65 -10.45 -9.73
N ASN A 64 -13.24 -10.36 -8.54
CA ASN A 64 -14.40 -9.50 -8.23
C ASN A 64 -13.98 -8.15 -7.65
N LYS A 65 -12.88 -7.57 -8.13
CA LYS A 65 -12.41 -6.24 -7.73
C LYS A 65 -12.47 -5.28 -8.91
N ALA A 66 -12.74 -4.02 -8.61
CA ALA A 66 -12.75 -2.97 -9.63
C ALA A 66 -11.41 -2.87 -10.36
N SER A 67 -11.45 -2.67 -11.66
CA SER A 67 -10.30 -2.42 -12.50
C SER A 67 -9.70 -1.02 -12.23
N GLY A 68 -8.42 -0.85 -12.54
CA GLY A 68 -7.77 0.46 -12.52
C GLY A 68 -8.15 1.32 -13.72
N GLY A 69 -7.33 2.34 -14.01
CA GLY A 69 -7.55 3.27 -15.12
C GLY A 69 -7.53 2.64 -16.50
N ASP A 70 -6.87 1.48 -16.66
CA ASP A 70 -6.83 0.67 -17.88
C ASP A 70 -8.14 -0.07 -18.18
N ARG A 71 -9.07 -0.12 -17.23
CA ARG A 71 -10.37 -0.82 -17.31
C ARG A 71 -10.27 -2.31 -17.65
N ILE A 72 -9.09 -2.94 -17.49
CA ILE A 72 -8.89 -4.36 -17.75
C ILE A 72 -9.33 -5.17 -16.52
N PRO A 73 -10.37 -6.01 -16.59
CA PRO A 73 -10.80 -6.81 -15.45
C PRO A 73 -9.82 -7.97 -15.19
N ALA A 74 -9.60 -8.33 -13.93
CA ALA A 74 -8.74 -9.44 -13.53
C ALA A 74 -9.16 -10.77 -14.17
N LYS A 75 -10.47 -10.97 -14.38
CA LYS A 75 -11.02 -12.17 -15.01
C LYS A 75 -10.49 -12.37 -16.45
N LEU A 76 -10.29 -11.27 -17.21
CA LEU A 76 -9.72 -11.35 -18.56
C LEU A 76 -8.30 -11.92 -18.53
N LEU A 77 -7.46 -11.41 -17.63
CA LEU A 77 -6.08 -11.89 -17.46
C LEU A 77 -6.03 -13.38 -17.08
N GLN A 78 -7.00 -13.85 -16.31
CA GLN A 78 -7.09 -15.27 -15.91
C GLN A 78 -7.59 -16.18 -17.04
N ILE A 79 -8.50 -15.68 -17.91
CA ILE A 79 -9.02 -16.44 -19.06
C ILE A 79 -7.92 -16.67 -20.10
N LEU A 80 -7.08 -15.68 -20.36
CA LEU A 80 -5.98 -15.73 -21.33
C LEU A 80 -4.84 -16.70 -20.93
N LYS A 81 -4.85 -17.19 -19.70
CA LYS A 81 -3.93 -18.24 -19.15
C LYS A 81 -2.47 -18.07 -19.62
N GLY A 82 -2.00 -19.01 -20.46
CA GLY A 82 -0.61 -19.10 -20.89
C GLY A 82 -0.09 -17.89 -21.66
N ASP A 83 -0.92 -17.33 -22.54
CA ASP A 83 -0.52 -16.18 -23.36
C ASP A 83 -0.39 -14.90 -22.52
N ALA A 84 -1.32 -14.68 -21.59
CA ALA A 84 -1.19 -13.58 -20.63
C ALA A 84 0.09 -13.72 -19.78
N VAL A 85 0.44 -14.93 -19.35
CA VAL A 85 1.66 -15.18 -18.57
C VAL A 85 2.91 -14.79 -19.37
N LYS A 86 3.01 -15.23 -20.64
CA LYS A 86 4.17 -14.93 -21.50
C LYS A 86 4.32 -13.44 -21.75
N VAL A 87 3.23 -12.76 -22.11
CA VAL A 87 3.24 -11.32 -22.37
C VAL A 87 3.60 -10.54 -21.11
N LEU A 88 2.98 -10.85 -19.98
CA LEU A 88 3.29 -10.18 -18.71
C LEU A 88 4.72 -10.45 -18.25
N HIS A 89 5.22 -11.67 -18.41
CA HIS A 89 6.59 -12.02 -18.08
C HIS A 89 7.59 -11.20 -18.90
N SER A 90 7.37 -11.07 -20.23
CA SER A 90 8.20 -10.22 -21.08
C SER A 90 8.20 -8.75 -20.63
N ILE A 91 7.03 -8.19 -20.33
CA ILE A 91 6.89 -6.81 -19.84
C ILE A 91 7.63 -6.65 -18.51
N PHE A 92 7.46 -7.56 -17.56
CA PHE A 92 8.11 -7.48 -16.25
C PHE A 92 9.62 -7.63 -16.34
N GLN A 93 10.13 -8.46 -17.23
CA GLN A 93 11.56 -8.55 -17.51
C GLN A 93 12.11 -7.24 -18.09
N GLN A 94 11.36 -6.60 -18.98
CA GLN A 94 11.74 -5.30 -19.52
C GLN A 94 11.77 -4.23 -18.44
N ILE A 95 10.73 -4.14 -17.61
CA ILE A 95 10.68 -3.21 -16.46
C ILE A 95 11.89 -3.46 -15.55
N TRP A 96 12.19 -4.73 -15.24
CA TRP A 96 13.32 -5.10 -14.37
C TRP A 96 14.66 -4.67 -14.93
N LYS A 97 14.87 -4.81 -16.26
CA LYS A 97 16.11 -4.41 -16.94
C LYS A 97 16.25 -2.90 -17.07
N THR A 98 15.16 -2.21 -17.41
CA THR A 98 15.21 -0.79 -17.75
C THR A 98 14.90 0.12 -16.57
N GLN A 99 14.37 -0.42 -15.47
CA GLN A 99 13.86 0.33 -14.33
C GLN A 99 12.75 1.35 -14.70
N GLN A 100 12.14 1.16 -15.88
CA GLN A 100 11.10 2.05 -16.40
C GLN A 100 9.74 1.39 -16.35
N TRP A 101 8.83 2.02 -15.63
CA TRP A 101 7.44 1.59 -15.55
C TRP A 101 6.61 2.18 -16.67
N PRO A 102 5.67 1.42 -17.27
CA PRO A 102 4.70 1.96 -18.22
C PRO A 102 3.92 3.13 -17.59
N GLN A 103 3.70 4.20 -18.37
CA GLN A 103 3.03 5.40 -17.87
C GLN A 103 1.63 5.14 -17.32
N ASP A 104 0.88 4.23 -17.96
CA ASP A 104 -0.46 3.86 -17.51
C ASP A 104 -0.45 3.12 -16.16
N TRP A 105 0.65 2.47 -15.79
CA TRP A 105 0.78 1.79 -14.50
C TRP A 105 1.16 2.73 -13.37
N LYS A 106 1.71 3.89 -13.69
CA LYS A 106 2.00 4.96 -12.73
C LYS A 106 0.75 5.73 -12.31
N ARG A 107 -0.36 5.57 -13.07
CA ARG A 107 -1.63 6.25 -12.80
C ARG A 107 -2.53 5.38 -11.94
N SER A 108 -3.09 5.97 -10.92
CA SER A 108 -4.14 5.36 -10.09
C SER A 108 -5.39 6.22 -10.08
N VAL A 109 -6.54 5.57 -9.94
CA VAL A 109 -7.82 6.24 -9.75
C VAL A 109 -8.11 6.25 -8.26
N PHE A 110 -8.18 7.42 -7.64
CA PHE A 110 -8.52 7.54 -6.23
C PHE A 110 -10.02 7.56 -6.01
N ILE A 111 -10.49 6.70 -5.12
CA ILE A 111 -11.89 6.65 -4.69
C ILE A 111 -11.95 7.06 -3.23
N PRO A 112 -12.63 8.18 -2.91
CA PRO A 112 -12.85 8.57 -1.53
C PRO A 112 -13.98 7.75 -0.91
N ILE A 113 -13.72 7.10 0.22
CA ILE A 113 -14.68 6.33 1.00
C ILE A 113 -14.90 7.03 2.33
N PRO A 114 -16.14 7.42 2.68
CA PRO A 114 -16.41 8.13 3.93
C PRO A 114 -16.14 7.23 5.14
N LYS A 115 -15.46 7.77 6.15
CA LYS A 115 -15.23 7.12 7.45
C LYS A 115 -16.52 7.10 8.31
N LYS A 116 -17.40 8.08 8.11
CA LYS A 116 -18.65 8.26 8.84
C LYS A 116 -19.75 8.69 7.88
N SER A 117 -21.01 8.44 8.23
CA SER A 117 -22.18 8.72 7.38
C SER A 117 -22.37 10.19 6.97
N ASN A 118 -21.81 11.15 7.68
CA ASN A 118 -21.94 12.59 7.40
C ASN A 118 -20.57 13.27 7.19
N ALA A 119 -19.67 12.63 6.46
CA ALA A 119 -18.37 13.20 6.17
C ALA A 119 -18.48 14.41 5.23
N LYS A 120 -18.09 15.60 5.72
CA LYS A 120 -18.08 16.87 4.95
C LYS A 120 -16.69 17.34 4.58
N ASP A 121 -15.67 16.89 5.31
CA ASP A 121 -14.27 17.26 5.10
C ASP A 121 -13.50 16.11 4.47
N CYS A 122 -12.55 16.40 3.57
CA CYS A 122 -11.73 15.39 2.90
C CYS A 122 -10.95 14.50 3.89
N SER A 123 -10.54 15.03 5.03
CA SER A 123 -9.88 14.29 6.11
C SER A 123 -10.74 13.16 6.73
N ASN A 124 -12.06 13.27 6.59
CA ASN A 124 -13.03 12.26 7.06
C ASN A 124 -13.29 11.14 6.04
N TYR A 125 -12.43 11.04 5.02
CA TYR A 125 -12.49 9.97 4.03
C TYR A 125 -11.19 9.15 4.05
N PHE A 126 -11.31 7.88 3.68
CA PHE A 126 -10.20 7.08 3.22
C PHE A 126 -10.08 7.21 1.71
N THR A 127 -8.89 7.44 1.22
CA THR A 127 -8.64 7.36 -0.22
C THR A 127 -8.16 5.96 -0.56
N THR A 128 -8.87 5.28 -1.46
CA THR A 128 -8.45 3.99 -2.00
C THR A 128 -7.96 4.17 -3.42
N ALA A 129 -6.70 3.83 -3.67
CA ALA A 129 -6.13 3.85 -5.01
C ALA A 129 -6.48 2.59 -5.80
N LEU A 130 -7.15 2.74 -6.93
CA LEU A 130 -7.38 1.68 -7.90
C LEU A 130 -6.26 1.69 -8.93
N ILE A 131 -5.37 0.73 -8.84
CA ILE A 131 -4.31 0.46 -9.82
C ILE A 131 -4.70 -0.65 -10.76
N SER A 132 -4.06 -0.74 -11.94
CA SER A 132 -4.30 -1.80 -12.91
C SER A 132 -4.08 -3.19 -12.30
N HIS A 133 -4.83 -4.19 -12.76
CA HIS A 133 -4.64 -5.56 -12.30
C HIS A 133 -3.27 -6.12 -12.70
N THR A 134 -2.73 -5.67 -13.82
CA THR A 134 -1.39 -6.02 -14.28
C THR A 134 -0.33 -5.51 -13.31
N ASN A 135 -0.45 -4.25 -12.87
CA ASN A 135 0.43 -3.71 -11.83
C ASN A 135 0.30 -4.47 -10.49
N LYS A 136 -0.92 -4.87 -10.11
CA LYS A 136 -1.15 -5.72 -8.92
C LYS A 136 -0.42 -7.07 -9.01
N VAL A 137 -0.27 -7.66 -10.22
CA VAL A 137 0.54 -8.88 -10.41
C VAL A 137 1.99 -8.63 -10.02
N THR A 138 2.57 -7.55 -10.55
CA THR A 138 3.97 -7.18 -10.24
C THR A 138 4.16 -6.94 -8.74
N LEU A 139 3.31 -6.11 -8.14
CA LEU A 139 3.37 -5.84 -6.70
C LEU A 139 3.25 -7.11 -5.86
N LYS A 140 2.45 -8.08 -6.30
CA LYS A 140 2.31 -9.36 -5.60
C LYS A 140 3.56 -10.21 -5.67
N ILE A 141 4.28 -10.17 -6.80
CA ILE A 141 5.58 -10.85 -6.95
C ILE A 141 6.62 -10.18 -6.04
N LEU A 142 6.71 -8.84 -6.09
CA LEU A 142 7.61 -8.07 -5.24
C LEU A 142 7.32 -8.31 -3.75
N GLN A 143 6.05 -8.27 -3.36
CA GLN A 143 5.62 -8.59 -2.00
C GLN A 143 6.11 -9.96 -1.54
N ALA A 144 6.00 -10.99 -2.40
CA ALA A 144 6.43 -12.34 -2.06
C ALA A 144 7.95 -12.43 -1.87
N LYS A 145 8.73 -11.72 -2.70
CA LYS A 145 10.19 -11.65 -2.58
C LYS A 145 10.61 -10.90 -1.31
N LEU A 146 10.04 -9.73 -1.07
CA LEU A 146 10.32 -8.92 0.12
C LEU A 146 9.88 -9.60 1.42
N GLN A 147 8.76 -10.35 1.40
CA GLN A 147 8.26 -11.04 2.59
C GLN A 147 9.28 -12.02 3.19
N GLN A 148 10.07 -12.68 2.36
CA GLN A 148 11.11 -13.61 2.82
C GLN A 148 12.23 -12.86 3.55
N TYR A 149 12.60 -11.69 3.07
CA TYR A 149 13.59 -10.82 3.70
C TYR A 149 13.03 -10.21 4.99
N MET A 150 11.87 -9.58 4.92
CA MET A 150 11.22 -8.93 6.06
C MET A 150 10.99 -9.87 7.24
N ASN A 151 10.64 -11.13 6.98
CA ASN A 151 10.42 -12.09 8.06
C ASN A 151 11.68 -12.38 8.90
N ARG A 152 12.87 -12.16 8.34
CA ARG A 152 14.16 -12.32 9.04
C ARG A 152 14.56 -11.06 9.81
N GLU A 153 14.33 -9.90 9.20
CA GLU A 153 14.79 -8.61 9.72
C GLU A 153 13.83 -7.99 10.76
N LEU A 154 12.53 -8.29 10.66
CA LEU A 154 11.55 -7.72 11.58
C LEU A 154 11.73 -8.26 13.01
N PRO A 155 11.81 -7.39 14.02
CA PRO A 155 11.95 -7.79 15.41
C PRO A 155 10.74 -8.64 15.88
N PRO A 156 10.92 -9.56 16.84
CA PRO A 156 9.84 -10.45 17.32
C PRO A 156 8.62 -9.72 17.88
N VAL A 157 8.79 -8.49 18.37
CA VAL A 157 7.70 -7.66 18.91
C VAL A 157 6.78 -7.09 17.85
N GLN A 158 7.24 -6.99 16.59
CA GLN A 158 6.43 -6.53 15.47
C GLN A 158 5.38 -7.58 15.14
N ALA A 159 4.11 -7.23 15.29
CA ALA A 159 2.99 -8.14 15.00
C ALA A 159 2.26 -7.79 13.72
N GLU A 160 2.17 -6.50 13.37
CA GLU A 160 1.44 -6.06 12.21
C GLU A 160 2.16 -6.48 10.91
N PHE A 161 1.38 -6.85 9.88
CA PHE A 161 1.85 -7.34 8.58
C PHE A 161 2.69 -8.64 8.64
N ARG A 162 2.72 -9.33 9.77
CA ARG A 162 3.38 -10.66 9.90
C ARG A 162 2.37 -11.80 9.82
N LYS A 163 2.72 -12.83 9.03
CA LYS A 163 1.92 -14.06 8.96
C LYS A 163 1.94 -14.79 10.31
N GLY A 164 0.77 -15.19 10.79
CA GLY A 164 0.63 -15.91 12.05
C GLY A 164 0.67 -15.02 13.30
N ARG A 165 0.69 -13.70 13.14
CA ARG A 165 0.56 -12.75 14.23
C ARG A 165 -0.74 -11.95 14.04
N GLY A 166 -1.45 -11.67 15.10
CA GLY A 166 -2.70 -10.93 15.05
C GLY A 166 -2.98 -10.09 16.30
N THR A 167 -4.00 -9.27 16.22
CA THR A 167 -4.44 -8.42 17.34
C THR A 167 -4.76 -9.23 18.59
N ARG A 168 -5.34 -10.43 18.42
CA ARG A 168 -5.66 -11.34 19.51
C ARG A 168 -4.41 -11.73 20.33
N ASP A 169 -3.30 -12.04 19.65
CA ASP A 169 -2.05 -12.41 20.31
C ASP A 169 -1.47 -11.23 21.09
N GLN A 170 -1.55 -10.02 20.51
CA GLN A 170 -1.06 -8.80 21.18
C GLN A 170 -1.92 -8.43 22.38
N THR A 171 -3.24 -8.60 22.29
CA THR A 171 -4.14 -8.42 23.42
C THR A 171 -3.81 -9.40 24.55
N ALA A 172 -3.56 -10.68 24.22
CA ALA A 172 -3.16 -11.66 25.21
C ALA A 172 -1.83 -11.32 25.89
N ASN A 173 -0.84 -10.82 25.12
CA ASN A 173 0.43 -10.35 25.66
C ASN A 173 0.24 -9.20 26.67
N ILE A 174 -0.59 -8.21 26.34
CA ILE A 174 -0.89 -7.10 27.26
C ILE A 174 -1.56 -7.63 28.53
N HIS A 175 -2.54 -8.52 28.42
CA HIS A 175 -3.18 -9.13 29.57
C HIS A 175 -2.18 -9.87 30.45
N TRP A 176 -1.30 -10.66 29.85
CA TRP A 176 -0.25 -11.37 30.57
C TRP A 176 0.70 -10.42 31.33
N ILE A 177 1.12 -9.32 30.69
CA ILE A 177 1.96 -8.29 31.34
C ILE A 177 1.22 -7.67 32.53
N MET A 178 -0.08 -7.36 32.39
CA MET A 178 -0.89 -6.79 33.46
C MET A 178 -1.05 -7.76 34.64
N GLU A 179 -1.26 -9.03 34.37
CA GLU A 179 -1.36 -10.07 35.40
C GLU A 179 -0.05 -10.23 36.17
N LYS A 180 1.08 -10.27 35.44
CA LYS A 180 2.41 -10.34 36.06
C LYS A 180 2.73 -9.09 36.89
N ALA A 181 2.41 -7.91 36.41
CA ALA A 181 2.59 -6.67 37.19
C ALA A 181 1.77 -6.70 38.48
N ARG A 182 0.56 -7.22 38.44
CA ARG A 182 -0.30 -7.38 39.63
C ARG A 182 0.28 -8.42 40.61
N GLU A 183 0.76 -9.56 40.11
CA GLU A 183 1.39 -10.61 40.92
C GLU A 183 2.59 -10.09 41.70
N PHE A 184 3.43 -9.27 41.04
CA PHE A 184 4.62 -8.66 41.66
C PHE A 184 4.39 -7.31 42.30
N GLN A 185 3.14 -6.83 42.37
CA GLN A 185 2.76 -5.53 42.90
C GLN A 185 3.50 -4.34 42.25
N ASN A 186 3.89 -4.49 40.99
CA ASN A 186 4.57 -3.46 40.22
C ASN A 186 3.58 -2.57 39.47
N HIS A 187 3.82 -1.25 39.49
CA HIS A 187 3.08 -0.31 38.68
C HIS A 187 3.58 -0.36 37.23
N ILE A 188 2.64 -0.48 36.29
CA ILE A 188 2.91 -0.37 34.85
C ILE A 188 2.15 0.81 34.27
N TYR A 189 2.80 1.51 33.33
CA TYR A 189 2.19 2.60 32.59
C TYR A 189 2.15 2.19 31.11
N VAL A 190 0.99 2.30 30.48
CA VAL A 190 0.78 1.92 29.08
C VAL A 190 0.41 3.16 28.29
N CYS A 191 1.12 3.40 27.19
CA CYS A 191 0.81 4.47 26.25
C CYS A 191 0.45 3.86 24.89
N PHE A 192 -0.71 4.23 24.33
CA PHE A 192 -1.13 3.85 22.99
C PHE A 192 -0.93 5.03 22.05
N ILE A 193 -0.16 4.81 20.98
CA ILE A 193 0.12 5.82 19.96
C ILE A 193 -0.56 5.40 18.67
N ASP A 194 -1.49 6.23 18.18
CA ASP A 194 -2.18 6.03 16.91
C ASP A 194 -1.83 7.15 15.93
N TYR A 195 -1.24 6.77 14.79
CA TYR A 195 -0.86 7.73 13.77
C TYR A 195 -2.04 8.01 12.82
N ALA A 196 -2.43 9.26 12.68
CA ALA A 196 -3.57 9.67 11.84
C ALA A 196 -3.41 9.29 10.36
N LYS A 197 -2.18 9.30 9.84
CA LYS A 197 -1.85 9.06 8.43
C LYS A 197 -0.46 8.41 8.30
N ALA A 198 -0.23 7.29 8.96
CA ALA A 198 1.09 6.65 9.04
C ALA A 198 1.78 6.45 7.67
N PHE A 199 1.03 5.95 6.67
CA PHE A 199 1.58 5.68 5.34
C PHE A 199 1.87 6.94 4.50
N ASN A 200 1.20 8.06 4.78
CA ASN A 200 1.44 9.31 4.07
C ASN A 200 2.62 10.11 4.65
N CYS A 201 3.08 9.75 5.85
CA CYS A 201 4.20 10.40 6.52
C CYS A 201 5.52 9.63 6.38
N VAL A 202 5.56 8.61 5.50
CA VAL A 202 6.78 7.83 5.26
C VAL A 202 7.72 8.63 4.37
N ASP A 203 8.94 8.88 4.86
CA ASP A 203 10.01 9.46 4.07
C ASP A 203 10.57 8.39 3.11
N HIS A 204 10.27 8.55 1.82
CA HIS A 204 10.69 7.61 0.78
C HIS A 204 12.20 7.52 0.66
N ASN A 205 12.93 8.63 0.85
CA ASN A 205 14.39 8.64 0.76
C ASN A 205 15.03 7.83 1.88
N ARG A 206 14.46 7.88 3.09
CA ARG A 206 14.93 7.04 4.20
C ARG A 206 14.60 5.57 4.00
N LEU A 207 13.47 5.28 3.38
CA LEU A 207 13.06 3.89 3.10
C LEU A 207 14.01 3.21 2.10
N GLU A 208 14.57 3.98 1.14
CA GLU A 208 15.50 3.46 0.13
C GLU A 208 16.92 3.27 0.65
N ASN A 209 17.30 3.99 1.71
CA ASN A 209 18.66 3.97 2.29
C ASN A 209 18.78 3.07 3.53
N SER A 210 17.72 2.37 3.92
CA SER A 210 17.71 1.44 5.04
C SER A 210 17.73 -0.02 4.58
#